data_678a3ff482cf2b0abbc840d72d634842
#
_entry.id   678a3ff482cf2b0abbc840d72d634842
#
_cell.length_a   1.000
_cell.length_b   1.000
_cell.length_c   1.000
_cell.angle_alpha   90.00
_cell.angle_beta   90.00
_cell.angle_gamma   90.00
#
_symmetry.space_group_name_H-M   'P 1'
#
loop_
_entity.id
_entity.type
_entity.pdbx_description
1 polymer ?
#
loop_
_entity_poly.entity_id
_entity_poly.type
_entity_poly.pdbx_seq_one_letter_code
_entity_poly.pdbx_strand_id
1 'polypeptide(L)'
;QRVSDVQRRQMTTVAGGQIHNLAIEGNFDDCQAMVKASFADTSFLPADRSLVAVNSINWARIMAQIVYYFYAAVALGAPQRKVAFSVPTGNFGDIFAGYLASQMGLPVDRLIIATNRNDVLHRVMSTSTYHRQSLEHTLSPSMDITVSSNFERLLFDLYDRDGGAIAELMSNFDEGDISFSEH
;
A
#
# COMPACT_ATOMS: atom_id res chain seq x y z
N GLN A 1 7.41 4.33 -17.12
CA GLN A 1 8.11 4.92 -15.97
C GLN A 1 9.61 4.80 -16.14
N ARG A 2 10.35 5.90 -15.98
CA ARG A 2 11.81 5.84 -15.91
C ARG A 2 12.23 5.53 -14.49
N VAL A 3 12.64 4.30 -14.25
CA VAL A 3 13.23 3.85 -12.98
C VAL A 3 14.74 4.05 -12.98
N SER A 4 15.37 4.07 -11.80
CA SER A 4 16.84 4.13 -11.70
C SER A 4 17.48 2.90 -12.36
N ASP A 5 18.75 3.02 -12.76
CA ASP A 5 19.47 1.90 -13.38
C ASP A 5 19.54 0.68 -12.45
N VAL A 6 19.66 0.89 -11.14
CA VAL A 6 19.67 -0.19 -10.15
C VAL A 6 18.32 -0.92 -10.15
N GLN A 7 17.21 -0.20 -10.07
CA GLN A 7 15.87 -0.79 -10.12
C GLN A 7 15.61 -1.52 -11.44
N ARG A 8 15.99 -0.90 -12.56
CA ARG A 8 15.86 -1.53 -13.90
C ARG A 8 16.63 -2.85 -13.95
N ARG A 9 17.85 -2.90 -13.45
CA ARG A 9 18.65 -4.13 -13.41
C ARG A 9 18.01 -5.20 -12.52
N GLN A 10 17.50 -4.85 -11.35
CA GLN A 10 16.77 -5.78 -10.48
C GLN A 10 15.57 -6.40 -11.20
N MET A 11 14.82 -5.61 -11.97
CA MET A 11 13.64 -6.09 -12.70
C MET A 11 14.02 -6.96 -13.92
N THR A 12 15.13 -6.68 -14.58
CA THR A 12 15.50 -7.29 -15.88
C THR A 12 16.53 -8.41 -15.79
N THR A 13 17.07 -8.73 -14.60
CA THR A 13 18.04 -9.80 -14.41
C THR A 13 17.43 -11.17 -14.32
N VAL A 14 16.15 -11.29 -14.03
CA VAL A 14 15.44 -12.57 -14.06
C VAL A 14 15.16 -12.94 -15.52
N ALA A 15 15.84 -13.96 -16.01
CA ALA A 15 15.70 -14.44 -17.39
C ALA A 15 14.82 -15.69 -17.43
N GLY A 16 13.96 -15.78 -18.45
CA GLY A 16 13.13 -16.95 -18.73
C GLY A 16 12.10 -16.66 -19.82
N GLY A 17 11.73 -17.67 -20.61
CA GLY A 17 10.82 -17.51 -21.74
C GLY A 17 9.39 -17.09 -21.39
N GLN A 18 9.05 -17.10 -20.09
CA GLN A 18 7.72 -16.70 -19.58
C GLN A 18 7.77 -15.35 -18.83
N ILE A 19 8.93 -14.67 -18.81
CA ILE A 19 9.12 -13.42 -18.06
C ILE A 19 9.26 -12.27 -19.06
N HIS A 20 8.34 -11.33 -18.96
CA HIS A 20 8.29 -10.14 -19.83
C HIS A 20 8.35 -8.88 -18.98
N ASN A 21 9.25 -7.95 -19.33
CA ASN A 21 9.34 -6.65 -18.71
C ASN A 21 8.80 -5.60 -19.68
N LEU A 22 7.72 -4.95 -19.32
CA LEU A 22 7.09 -3.92 -20.13
C LEU A 22 7.33 -2.55 -19.48
N ALA A 23 7.85 -1.61 -20.28
CA ALA A 23 7.98 -0.22 -19.88
C ALA A 23 6.77 0.57 -20.38
N ILE A 24 6.12 1.31 -19.50
CA ILE A 24 4.96 2.13 -19.78
C ILE A 24 5.38 3.60 -19.75
N GLU A 25 4.92 4.38 -20.69
CA GLU A 25 5.05 5.84 -20.64
C GLU A 25 4.01 6.39 -19.65
N GLY A 26 4.45 6.62 -18.41
CA GLY A 26 3.61 7.04 -17.31
C GLY A 26 4.35 6.90 -15.98
N ASN A 27 3.65 7.09 -14.89
CA ASN A 27 4.14 6.93 -13.52
C ASN A 27 3.70 5.57 -12.92
N PHE A 28 3.98 5.35 -11.64
CA PHE A 28 3.60 4.12 -10.95
C PHE A 28 2.08 3.95 -10.82
N ASP A 29 1.36 5.05 -10.63
CA ASP A 29 -0.10 5.02 -10.48
C ASP A 29 -0.78 4.62 -11.78
N ASP A 30 -0.23 5.05 -12.95
CA ASP A 30 -0.70 4.60 -14.28
C ASP A 30 -0.52 3.09 -14.45
N CYS A 31 0.64 2.55 -14.05
CA CYS A 31 0.88 1.10 -14.06
C CYS A 31 -0.12 0.37 -13.17
N GLN A 32 -0.41 0.90 -12.00
CA GLN A 32 -1.35 0.30 -11.05
C GLN A 32 -2.79 0.36 -11.56
N ALA A 33 -3.19 1.46 -12.19
CA ALA A 33 -4.50 1.59 -12.82
C ALA A 33 -4.71 0.54 -13.92
N MET A 34 -3.69 0.31 -14.77
CA MET A 34 -3.73 -0.75 -15.79
C MET A 34 -3.87 -2.14 -15.19
N VAL A 35 -3.15 -2.43 -14.10
CA VAL A 35 -3.28 -3.71 -13.38
C VAL A 35 -4.69 -3.87 -12.82
N LYS A 36 -5.23 -2.86 -12.15
CA LYS A 36 -6.61 -2.88 -11.62
C LYS A 36 -7.64 -3.11 -12.73
N ALA A 37 -7.51 -2.40 -13.86
CA ALA A 37 -8.38 -2.58 -15.02
C ALA A 37 -8.32 -4.01 -15.59
N SER A 38 -7.12 -4.61 -15.64
CA SER A 38 -6.95 -6.00 -16.08
C SER A 38 -7.62 -7.01 -15.15
N PHE A 39 -7.68 -6.73 -13.85
CA PHE A 39 -8.44 -7.58 -12.90
C PHE A 39 -9.94 -7.39 -13.02
N ALA A 40 -10.40 -6.20 -13.40
CA ALA A 40 -11.83 -5.90 -13.59
C ALA A 40 -12.38 -6.53 -14.88
N ASP A 41 -11.57 -6.62 -15.93
CA ASP A 41 -11.93 -7.27 -17.19
C ASP A 41 -10.92 -8.37 -17.52
N THR A 42 -11.34 -9.62 -17.34
CA THR A 42 -10.54 -10.81 -17.63
C THR A 42 -10.93 -11.48 -18.96
N SER A 43 -11.75 -10.84 -19.78
CA SER A 43 -12.25 -11.40 -21.05
C SER A 43 -11.15 -11.77 -22.06
N PHE A 44 -9.98 -11.16 -21.94
CA PHE A 44 -8.80 -11.43 -22.77
C PHE A 44 -8.02 -12.69 -22.34
N LEU A 45 -8.34 -13.29 -21.19
CA LEU A 45 -7.62 -14.46 -20.68
C LEU A 45 -8.24 -15.76 -21.19
N PRO A 46 -7.41 -16.79 -21.48
CA PRO A 46 -7.88 -18.14 -21.62
C PRO A 46 -8.62 -18.63 -20.37
N ALA A 47 -9.64 -19.48 -20.54
CA ALA A 47 -10.49 -19.94 -19.43
C ALA A 47 -9.77 -20.71 -18.32
N ASP A 48 -8.59 -21.24 -18.61
CA ASP A 48 -7.73 -22.01 -17.70
C ASP A 48 -6.69 -21.11 -16.98
N ARG A 49 -6.74 -19.80 -17.16
CA ARG A 49 -5.77 -18.86 -16.58
C ARG A 49 -6.44 -17.82 -15.69
N SER A 50 -5.73 -17.41 -14.66
CA SER A 50 -6.13 -16.33 -13.76
C SER A 50 -4.99 -15.35 -13.53
N LEU A 51 -5.34 -14.10 -13.25
CA LEU A 51 -4.36 -13.07 -12.86
C LEU A 51 -4.03 -13.20 -11.38
N VAL A 52 -2.76 -12.98 -11.06
CA VAL A 52 -2.29 -12.87 -9.67
C VAL A 52 -1.39 -11.64 -9.56
N ALA A 53 -1.71 -10.75 -8.64
CA ALA A 53 -0.83 -9.63 -8.32
C ALA A 53 0.26 -10.06 -7.33
N VAL A 54 1.51 -9.66 -7.59
CA VAL A 54 2.67 -9.93 -6.73
C VAL A 54 3.28 -8.61 -6.25
N ASN A 55 2.46 -7.64 -5.94
CA ASN A 55 2.85 -6.32 -5.44
C ASN A 55 2.22 -6.03 -4.06
N SER A 56 2.30 -4.79 -3.60
CA SER A 56 1.80 -4.36 -2.28
C SER A 56 0.28 -4.49 -2.09
N ILE A 57 -0.51 -4.61 -3.17
CA ILE A 57 -1.96 -4.82 -3.07
C ILE A 57 -2.35 -6.28 -2.77
N ASN A 58 -1.42 -7.22 -2.88
CA ASN A 58 -1.72 -8.62 -2.58
C ASN A 58 -1.83 -8.84 -1.07
N TRP A 59 -2.98 -9.32 -0.62
CA TRP A 59 -3.25 -9.63 0.77
C TRP A 59 -2.24 -10.61 1.40
N ALA A 60 -1.78 -11.61 0.64
CA ALA A 60 -0.81 -12.58 1.13
C ALA A 60 0.52 -11.92 1.56
N ARG A 61 0.90 -10.81 0.91
CA ARG A 61 2.08 -10.04 1.32
C ARG A 61 1.86 -9.33 2.65
N ILE A 62 0.68 -8.78 2.88
CA ILE A 62 0.33 -8.14 4.15
C ILE A 62 0.33 -9.17 5.28
N MET A 63 -0.27 -10.34 5.06
CA MET A 63 -0.26 -11.43 6.05
C MET A 63 1.16 -11.84 6.44
N ALA A 64 2.06 -11.99 5.47
CA ALA A 64 3.45 -12.33 5.74
C ALA A 64 4.17 -11.23 6.55
N GLN A 65 3.83 -9.97 6.32
CA GLN A 65 4.42 -8.84 7.04
C GLN A 65 3.98 -8.76 8.51
N ILE A 66 2.84 -9.32 8.90
CA ILE A 66 2.42 -9.42 10.32
C ILE A 66 3.51 -10.11 11.16
N VAL A 67 4.18 -11.12 10.59
CA VAL A 67 5.24 -11.88 11.28
C VAL A 67 6.39 -10.96 11.73
N TYR A 68 6.72 -9.92 10.96
CA TYR A 68 7.81 -8.99 11.31
C TYR A 68 7.54 -8.28 12.64
N TYR A 69 6.29 -7.86 12.85
CA TYR A 69 5.88 -7.18 14.08
C TYR A 69 5.92 -8.09 15.30
N PHE A 70 5.39 -9.31 15.17
CA PHE A 70 5.47 -10.29 16.25
C PHE A 70 6.92 -10.66 16.58
N TYR A 71 7.71 -10.96 15.56
CA TYR A 71 9.11 -11.33 15.76
C TYR A 71 9.91 -10.21 16.45
N ALA A 72 9.80 -8.99 15.94
CA ALA A 72 10.52 -7.84 16.50
C ALA A 72 10.03 -7.52 17.93
N ALA A 73 8.72 -7.51 18.16
CA ALA A 73 8.17 -7.22 19.48
C ALA A 73 8.59 -8.25 20.53
N VAL A 74 8.53 -9.55 20.20
CA VAL A 74 8.96 -10.62 21.10
C VAL A 74 10.46 -10.50 21.41
N ALA A 75 11.28 -10.22 20.40
CA ALA A 75 12.72 -10.00 20.61
C ALA A 75 13.03 -8.79 21.52
N LEU A 76 12.10 -7.80 21.55
CA LEU A 76 12.21 -6.61 22.42
C LEU A 76 11.51 -6.75 23.77
N GLY A 77 10.95 -7.92 24.09
CA GLY A 77 10.38 -8.26 25.40
C GLY A 77 8.86 -8.19 25.50
N ALA A 78 8.13 -8.22 24.38
CA ALA A 78 6.69 -8.43 24.43
C ALA A 78 6.35 -9.85 24.93
N PRO A 79 5.25 -10.08 25.63
CA PRO A 79 4.16 -9.13 25.92
C PRO A 79 4.38 -8.25 27.15
N GLN A 80 5.46 -8.44 27.92
CA GLN A 80 5.73 -7.70 29.16
C GLN A 80 6.05 -6.22 28.90
N ARG A 81 6.38 -5.89 27.66
CA ARG A 81 6.73 -4.55 27.21
C ARG A 81 5.95 -4.17 25.95
N LYS A 82 5.38 -2.96 25.95
CA LYS A 82 4.82 -2.36 24.73
C LYS A 82 5.92 -1.89 23.80
N VAL A 83 5.71 -1.99 22.50
CA VAL A 83 6.67 -1.61 21.45
C VAL A 83 6.03 -0.62 20.50
N ALA A 84 6.73 0.47 20.18
CA ALA A 84 6.35 1.39 19.12
C ALA A 84 7.14 1.04 17.84
N PHE A 85 6.49 1.17 16.68
CA PHE A 85 7.12 0.94 15.39
C PHE A 85 7.07 2.20 14.54
N SER A 86 8.23 2.63 14.02
CA SER A 86 8.32 3.65 12.98
C SER A 86 8.46 2.95 11.64
N VAL A 87 7.47 3.13 10.77
CA VAL A 87 7.33 2.36 9.54
C VAL A 87 7.38 3.31 8.34
N PRO A 88 8.38 3.16 7.43
CA PRO A 88 8.37 3.85 6.15
C PRO A 88 7.11 3.47 5.37
N THR A 89 6.24 4.47 5.16
CA THR A 89 4.87 4.19 4.72
C THR A 89 4.51 4.98 3.46
N GLY A 90 4.48 4.30 2.31
CA GLY A 90 3.91 4.80 1.07
C GLY A 90 2.55 4.14 0.79
N ASN A 91 2.57 2.87 0.39
CA ASN A 91 1.36 2.09 0.05
C ASN A 91 0.54 1.58 1.24
N PHE A 92 0.89 1.92 2.45
CA PHE A 92 0.21 1.52 3.70
C PHE A 92 0.23 0.01 4.02
N GLY A 93 0.82 -0.83 3.18
CA GLY A 93 0.78 -2.30 3.35
C GLY A 93 1.47 -2.78 4.62
N ASP A 94 2.69 -2.33 4.86
CA ASP A 94 3.49 -2.74 6.02
C ASP A 94 2.87 -2.26 7.33
N ILE A 95 2.57 -0.97 7.46
CA ILE A 95 1.97 -0.43 8.68
C ILE A 95 0.57 -1.01 8.95
N PHE A 96 -0.19 -1.37 7.91
CA PHE A 96 -1.46 -2.08 8.05
C PHE A 96 -1.25 -3.49 8.64
N ALA A 97 -0.15 -4.17 8.28
CA ALA A 97 0.22 -5.42 8.95
C ALA A 97 0.53 -5.21 10.44
N GLY A 98 1.14 -4.08 10.81
CA GLY A 98 1.32 -3.68 12.22
C GLY A 98 0.00 -3.42 12.95
N TYR A 99 -0.94 -2.76 12.27
CA TYR A 99 -2.30 -2.58 12.77
C TYR A 99 -2.99 -3.93 13.04
N LEU A 100 -2.92 -4.85 12.08
CA LEU A 100 -3.48 -6.19 12.24
C LEU A 100 -2.80 -6.96 13.39
N ALA A 101 -1.49 -6.85 13.53
CA ALA A 101 -0.76 -7.44 14.66
C ALA A 101 -1.30 -6.94 16.00
N SER A 102 -1.60 -5.63 16.11
CA SER A 102 -2.21 -5.06 17.31
C SER A 102 -3.62 -5.60 17.56
N GLN A 103 -4.43 -5.76 16.51
CA GLN A 103 -5.76 -6.36 16.59
C GLN A 103 -5.71 -7.85 17.02
N MET A 104 -4.61 -8.55 16.69
CA MET A 104 -4.34 -9.92 17.12
C MET A 104 -3.83 -10.01 18.57
N GLY A 105 -3.68 -8.89 19.27
CA GLY A 105 -3.28 -8.82 20.66
C GLY A 105 -1.80 -8.53 20.92
N LEU A 106 -1.01 -8.20 19.89
CA LEU A 106 0.35 -7.73 20.11
C LEU A 106 0.32 -6.38 20.85
N PRO A 107 1.06 -6.19 21.95
CA PRO A 107 1.03 -4.94 22.74
C PRO A 107 1.82 -3.83 22.04
N VAL A 108 1.25 -3.32 20.96
CA VAL A 108 1.77 -2.18 20.22
C VAL A 108 1.41 -0.89 20.98
N ASP A 109 2.41 -0.06 21.28
CA ASP A 109 2.19 1.25 21.89
C ASP A 109 1.67 2.25 20.86
N ARG A 110 2.35 2.34 19.73
CA ARG A 110 1.95 3.18 18.59
C ARG A 110 2.59 2.73 17.30
N LEU A 111 1.93 3.04 16.19
CA LEU A 111 2.45 2.93 14.84
C LEU A 111 2.71 4.34 14.31
N ILE A 112 3.93 4.59 13.88
CA ILE A 112 4.37 5.91 13.42
C ILE A 112 4.57 5.84 11.91
N ILE A 113 3.78 6.60 11.16
CA ILE A 113 3.91 6.74 9.72
C ILE A 113 5.13 7.62 9.43
N ALA A 114 6.13 7.07 8.75
CA ALA A 114 7.28 7.81 8.26
C ALA A 114 7.17 7.98 6.74
N THR A 115 7.15 9.21 6.25
CA THR A 115 7.03 9.56 4.84
C THR A 115 8.28 10.31 4.34
N ASN A 116 8.45 10.35 3.02
CA ASN A 116 9.32 11.34 2.40
C ASN A 116 8.50 12.59 2.01
N ARG A 117 8.95 13.38 1.03
CA ARG A 117 8.22 14.59 0.58
C ARG A 117 6.86 14.28 -0.03
N ASN A 118 6.66 13.04 -0.51
CA ASN A 118 5.35 12.55 -0.95
C ASN A 118 4.57 12.08 0.29
N ASP A 119 4.02 13.02 1.02
CA ASP A 119 3.55 12.89 2.40
C ASP A 119 2.02 12.72 2.52
N VAL A 120 1.39 12.13 1.50
CA VAL A 120 -0.08 11.99 1.44
C VAL A 120 -0.68 11.45 2.74
N LEU A 121 -0.08 10.43 3.34
CA LEU A 121 -0.58 9.84 4.58
C LEU A 121 -0.39 10.74 5.80
N HIS A 122 0.74 11.47 5.87
CA HIS A 122 0.94 12.46 6.94
C HIS A 122 -0.13 13.56 6.87
N ARG A 123 -0.45 14.05 5.67
CA ARG A 123 -1.51 15.06 5.48
C ARG A 123 -2.87 14.52 5.87
N VAL A 124 -3.22 13.31 5.45
CA VAL A 124 -4.49 12.67 5.87
C VAL A 124 -4.60 12.64 7.39
N MET A 125 -3.58 12.19 8.09
CA MET A 125 -3.59 12.10 9.56
C MET A 125 -3.61 13.47 10.25
N SER A 126 -3.13 14.52 9.58
CA SER A 126 -3.05 15.87 10.16
C SER A 126 -4.26 16.74 9.83
N THR A 127 -4.90 16.53 8.68
CA THR A 127 -5.95 17.42 8.15
C THR A 127 -7.28 16.72 7.92
N SER A 128 -7.33 15.39 8.12
CA SER A 128 -8.49 14.56 7.78
C SER A 128 -8.95 14.71 6.31
N THR A 129 -8.01 15.10 5.43
CA THR A 129 -8.29 15.28 4.00
C THR A 129 -7.35 14.42 3.16
N TYR A 130 -7.90 13.61 2.28
CA TYR A 130 -7.16 12.79 1.36
C TYR A 130 -7.25 13.36 -0.05
N HIS A 131 -6.13 13.84 -0.57
CA HIS A 131 -6.06 14.41 -1.91
C HIS A 131 -4.74 14.06 -2.59
N ARG A 132 -4.78 13.98 -3.92
CA ARG A 132 -3.60 13.73 -4.75
C ARG A 132 -2.77 15.00 -4.88
N GLN A 133 -1.45 14.82 -4.95
CA GLN A 133 -0.51 15.89 -5.27
C GLN A 133 0.41 15.45 -6.41
N SER A 134 1.15 16.41 -6.97
CA SER A 134 2.21 16.12 -7.92
C SER A 134 3.30 15.28 -7.27
N LEU A 135 3.78 14.27 -8.00
CA LEU A 135 4.86 13.42 -7.55
C LEU A 135 6.18 14.18 -7.47
N GLU A 136 6.85 14.14 -6.33
CA GLU A 136 8.21 14.59 -6.17
C GLU A 136 9.19 13.41 -6.19
N HIS A 137 10.22 13.48 -7.03
CA HIS A 137 11.28 12.47 -7.05
C HIS A 137 12.24 12.66 -5.90
N THR A 138 12.46 11.61 -5.10
CA THR A 138 13.30 11.63 -3.91
C THR A 138 14.41 10.57 -3.96
N LEU A 139 15.27 10.56 -2.93
CA LEU A 139 16.29 9.52 -2.73
C LEU A 139 15.70 8.18 -2.28
N SER A 140 14.41 8.15 -1.94
CA SER A 140 13.68 6.94 -1.56
C SER A 140 12.56 6.63 -2.57
N PRO A 141 12.88 6.24 -3.81
CA PRO A 141 11.91 6.14 -4.91
C PRO A 141 10.78 5.12 -4.65
N SER A 142 10.98 4.15 -3.78
CA SER A 142 9.92 3.21 -3.36
C SER A 142 8.83 3.87 -2.53
N MET A 143 9.10 5.07 -2.01
CA MET A 143 8.19 5.90 -1.22
C MET A 143 7.60 7.06 -2.03
N ASP A 144 7.99 7.23 -3.30
CA ASP A 144 7.47 8.25 -4.20
C ASP A 144 6.09 7.84 -4.71
N ILE A 145 5.09 8.02 -3.85
CA ILE A 145 3.72 7.55 -4.02
C ILE A 145 2.76 8.70 -3.72
N THR A 146 1.79 8.91 -4.59
CA THR A 146 0.76 9.96 -4.44
C THR A 146 -0.59 9.41 -4.02
N VAL A 147 -0.82 8.10 -4.19
CA VAL A 147 -2.02 7.38 -3.75
C VAL A 147 -1.64 6.15 -2.96
N SER A 148 -2.12 6.04 -1.74
CA SER A 148 -1.78 4.94 -0.83
C SER A 148 -2.75 3.76 -1.00
N SER A 149 -2.35 2.76 -1.79
CA SER A 149 -3.22 1.69 -2.29
C SER A 149 -3.85 0.76 -1.24
N ASN A 150 -3.28 0.69 -0.02
CA ASN A 150 -3.85 -0.14 1.05
C ASN A 150 -4.48 0.70 2.17
N PHE A 151 -4.50 2.02 2.05
CA PHE A 151 -5.14 2.88 3.04
C PHE A 151 -6.67 2.60 3.12
N GLU A 152 -7.28 2.30 1.99
CA GLU A 152 -8.69 1.89 1.92
C GLU A 152 -9.02 0.66 2.79
N ARG A 153 -8.03 -0.18 3.13
CA ARG A 153 -8.23 -1.33 4.04
C ARG A 153 -8.42 -0.89 5.48
N LEU A 154 -7.71 0.16 5.91
CA LEU A 154 -7.94 0.77 7.22
C LEU A 154 -9.30 1.47 7.23
N LEU A 155 -9.63 2.21 6.18
CA LEU A 155 -10.93 2.86 6.05
C LEU A 155 -12.07 1.83 6.12
N PHE A 156 -11.93 0.70 5.45
CA PHE A 156 -12.92 -0.38 5.50
C PHE A 156 -13.18 -0.85 6.95
N ASP A 157 -12.13 -1.03 7.75
CA ASP A 157 -12.31 -1.39 9.17
C ASP A 157 -12.93 -0.25 9.99
N LEU A 158 -12.56 1.02 9.73
CA LEU A 158 -13.11 2.20 10.40
C LEU A 158 -14.59 2.48 10.04
N TYR A 159 -15.00 2.08 8.85
CA TYR A 159 -16.40 2.17 8.38
C TYR A 159 -17.18 0.86 8.64
N ASP A 160 -16.88 0.17 9.75
CA ASP A 160 -17.57 -1.06 10.18
C ASP A 160 -17.65 -2.14 9.10
N ARG A 161 -16.67 -2.17 8.18
CA ARG A 161 -16.58 -3.09 7.05
C ARG A 161 -17.71 -2.95 6.02
N ASP A 162 -18.27 -1.77 5.91
CA ASP A 162 -19.24 -1.47 4.86
C ASP A 162 -18.53 -1.23 3.52
N GLY A 163 -18.56 -2.26 2.66
CA GLY A 163 -17.98 -2.19 1.32
C GLY A 163 -18.66 -1.20 0.40
N GLY A 164 -19.95 -0.92 0.60
CA GLY A 164 -20.71 0.07 -0.17
C GLY A 164 -20.23 1.49 0.15
N ALA A 165 -20.13 1.80 1.44
CA ALA A 165 -19.62 3.10 1.88
C ALA A 165 -18.17 3.35 1.40
N ILE A 166 -17.31 2.33 1.41
CA ILE A 166 -15.93 2.47 0.91
C ILE A 166 -15.90 2.64 -0.61
N ALA A 167 -16.75 1.93 -1.36
CA ALA A 167 -16.81 2.08 -2.81
C ALA A 167 -17.26 3.49 -3.21
N GLU A 168 -18.26 4.06 -2.53
CA GLU A 168 -18.70 5.44 -2.72
C GLU A 168 -17.61 6.44 -2.35
N LEU A 169 -16.94 6.27 -1.19
CA LEU A 169 -15.85 7.12 -0.74
C LEU A 169 -14.70 7.14 -1.76
N MET A 170 -14.30 5.98 -2.28
CA MET A 170 -13.20 5.89 -3.23
C MET A 170 -13.58 6.40 -4.62
N SER A 171 -14.85 6.30 -5.01
CA SER A 171 -15.36 6.95 -6.23
C SER A 171 -15.23 8.48 -6.13
N ASN A 172 -15.63 9.05 -4.99
CA ASN A 172 -15.47 10.48 -4.73
C ASN A 172 -13.99 10.91 -4.75
N PHE A 173 -13.07 10.06 -4.26
CA PHE A 173 -11.63 10.32 -4.32
C PHE A 173 -11.10 10.35 -5.76
N ASP A 174 -11.65 9.54 -6.66
CA ASP A 174 -11.26 9.56 -8.08
C ASP A 174 -11.74 10.83 -8.80
N GLU A 175 -12.83 11.45 -8.32
CA GLU A 175 -13.38 12.70 -8.82
C GLU A 175 -12.73 13.96 -8.18
N GLY A 176 -12.12 13.83 -6.99
CA GLY A 176 -11.53 14.95 -6.27
C GLY A 176 -10.98 14.58 -4.90
N ASP A 177 -11.01 15.56 -4.00
CA ASP A 177 -10.53 15.38 -2.62
C ASP A 177 -11.66 14.81 -1.74
N ILE A 178 -11.31 13.94 -0.81
CA ILE A 178 -12.23 13.47 0.22
C ILE A 178 -11.82 13.98 1.59
N SER A 179 -12.81 14.32 2.42
CA SER A 179 -12.62 14.70 3.80
C SER A 179 -13.31 13.72 4.71
N PHE A 180 -12.64 13.34 5.78
CA PHE A 180 -13.19 12.45 6.82
C PHE A 180 -13.78 13.30 7.93
N SER A 181 -15.02 12.99 8.35
CA SER A 181 -15.57 13.55 9.60
C SER A 181 -14.86 12.91 10.79
N GLU A 182 -14.58 13.70 11.82
CA GLU A 182 -14.13 13.15 13.10
C GLU A 182 -15.23 12.22 13.66
N HIS A 183 -14.89 10.93 13.84
CA HIS A 183 -15.71 9.94 14.53
C HIS A 183 -14.99 9.45 15.78
#